data_5b2880ff5b11aaa31e46edde155e5d48
#
_entry.id   5b2880ff5b11aaa31e46edde155e5d48
#
_cell.length_a   1.000
_cell.length_b   1.000
_cell.length_c   1.000
_cell.angle_alpha   90.00
_cell.angle_beta   90.00
_cell.angle_gamma   90.00
#
_symmetry.space_group_name_H-M   'P 1'
#
loop_
_entity.id
_entity.type
_entity.pdbx_description
1 polymer ?
#
loop_
_entity_poly.entity_id
_entity_poly.type
_entity_poly.pdbx_seq_one_letter_code
_entity_poly.pdbx_strand_id
1 'polypeptide(L)'
;MALNFTAAGLVAIGIAGAVAGAYQLGRSNAAANSAVLTAQLAAPAASAPHRPVAAPQREGKVGADATQKFTHFRVGNKNVKRIFADGDTVWVGTSGGVVRYDTRSDDYKLFDTSSGLLSNGVFYVGKLDDRLVLGTYGGGMSVLNAKTEKWDTYNIPEGLGDAFVYDVLKTKNGDVWIATWSGVNVVRGGNLKDRSKWELHTVESTKGGLPNDWVYGLAEGKDGDVWLATEGGLAHVKGGQWQNWNHAKGLGADYERVKNAIEYKTDPSKVSEHHARQKEEMGLSKIDVAYNPNYIVALAVDAQGVVWAGTWGGGLSRYDGKTWQQYTVAEGLPGNHVFMLHIDPKGTMWIGTNNGLAKLNKEGGFDVLTMKDGLFNNAVFSMATAKDGTLWVGSFGGVARIKPS
;
A
#
# COMPACT_ATOMS: atom_id res chain seq x y z
N MET A 1 -32.64 -34.72 43.54
CA MET A 1 -31.92 -33.44 43.51
C MET A 1 -30.95 -33.51 42.35
N ALA A 2 -31.38 -33.05 41.18
CA ALA A 2 -30.60 -33.05 39.95
C ALA A 2 -30.16 -31.61 39.70
N LEU A 3 -28.86 -31.37 39.71
CA LEU A 3 -28.24 -30.07 39.44
C LEU A 3 -27.92 -29.95 37.96
N ASN A 4 -28.52 -28.96 37.35
CA ASN A 4 -28.25 -28.52 35.97
C ASN A 4 -26.81 -27.98 35.81
N PHE A 5 -26.02 -28.66 35.00
CA PHE A 5 -24.78 -28.15 34.46
C PHE A 5 -24.76 -28.30 32.93
N THR A 6 -25.53 -27.48 32.22
CA THR A 6 -25.52 -27.57 30.73
C THR A 6 -25.69 -26.25 29.97
N ALA A 7 -25.70 -25.10 30.61
CA ALA A 7 -25.88 -23.83 29.87
C ALA A 7 -24.56 -23.03 29.63
N ALA A 8 -23.54 -23.18 30.50
CA ALA A 8 -22.30 -22.41 30.38
C ALA A 8 -21.27 -23.03 29.41
N GLY A 9 -21.29 -24.35 29.20
CA GLY A 9 -20.34 -25.05 28.32
C GLY A 9 -20.63 -24.88 26.84
N LEU A 10 -21.91 -24.75 26.46
CA LEU A 10 -22.32 -24.62 25.06
C LEU A 10 -22.08 -23.22 24.47
N VAL A 11 -22.07 -22.18 25.30
CA VAL A 11 -21.80 -20.80 24.85
C VAL A 11 -20.28 -20.62 24.56
N ALA A 12 -19.41 -21.25 25.35
CA ALA A 12 -17.96 -21.18 25.12
C ALA A 12 -17.51 -21.92 23.86
N ILE A 13 -18.15 -23.04 23.51
CA ILE A 13 -17.89 -23.81 22.28
C ILE A 13 -18.43 -23.07 21.04
N GLY A 14 -19.58 -22.39 21.14
CA GLY A 14 -20.16 -21.59 20.06
C GLY A 14 -19.33 -20.36 19.72
N ILE A 15 -18.76 -19.67 20.71
CA ILE A 15 -17.90 -18.49 20.50
C ILE A 15 -16.55 -18.90 19.93
N ALA A 16 -15.95 -20.00 20.39
CA ALA A 16 -14.71 -20.51 19.84
C ALA A 16 -14.86 -21.00 18.38
N GLY A 17 -15.99 -21.62 18.07
CA GLY A 17 -16.32 -22.05 16.70
C GLY A 17 -16.58 -20.88 15.75
N ALA A 18 -17.26 -19.82 16.21
CA ALA A 18 -17.51 -18.61 15.41
C ALA A 18 -16.22 -17.81 15.16
N VAL A 19 -15.37 -17.69 16.17
CA VAL A 19 -14.06 -17.02 16.01
C VAL A 19 -13.13 -17.83 15.12
N ALA A 20 -13.08 -19.16 15.24
CA ALA A 20 -12.31 -20.03 14.36
C ALA A 20 -12.85 -20.03 12.93
N GLY A 21 -14.18 -19.99 12.75
CA GLY A 21 -14.83 -19.89 11.45
C GLY A 21 -14.56 -18.55 10.76
N ALA A 22 -14.66 -17.43 11.49
CA ALA A 22 -14.33 -16.11 10.98
C ALA A 22 -12.83 -15.98 10.63
N TYR A 23 -11.96 -16.59 11.44
CA TYR A 23 -10.51 -16.63 11.18
C TYR A 23 -10.16 -17.49 9.96
N GLN A 24 -10.83 -18.63 9.76
CA GLN A 24 -10.66 -19.48 8.58
C GLN A 24 -11.23 -18.82 7.31
N LEU A 25 -12.38 -18.17 7.39
CA LEU A 25 -12.97 -17.39 6.30
C LEU A 25 -12.11 -16.18 5.93
N GLY A 26 -11.57 -15.47 6.91
CA GLY A 26 -10.61 -14.39 6.69
C GLY A 26 -9.34 -14.87 5.99
N ARG A 27 -8.80 -16.04 6.37
CA ARG A 27 -7.60 -16.63 5.72
C ARG A 27 -7.85 -17.12 4.31
N SER A 28 -8.99 -17.77 4.05
CA SER A 28 -9.33 -18.21 2.69
C SER A 28 -9.55 -17.03 1.75
N ASN A 29 -10.23 -15.99 2.22
CA ASN A 29 -10.43 -14.76 1.46
C ASN A 29 -9.12 -13.98 1.26
N ALA A 30 -8.25 -13.94 2.26
CA ALA A 30 -6.93 -13.31 2.16
C ALA A 30 -6.04 -14.00 1.12
N ALA A 31 -6.02 -15.34 1.06
CA ALA A 31 -5.25 -16.09 0.08
C ALA A 31 -5.81 -15.92 -1.34
N ALA A 32 -7.15 -15.96 -1.50
CA ALA A 32 -7.81 -15.68 -2.76
C ALA A 32 -7.56 -14.25 -3.24
N ASN A 33 -7.70 -13.27 -2.34
CA ASN A 33 -7.47 -11.86 -2.63
C ASN A 33 -5.99 -11.55 -2.97
N SER A 34 -5.04 -12.31 -2.42
CA SER A 34 -3.64 -12.20 -2.78
C SER A 34 -3.36 -12.65 -4.20
N ALA A 35 -3.90 -13.79 -4.58
CA ALA A 35 -3.80 -14.28 -5.96
C ALA A 35 -4.42 -13.25 -6.94
N VAL A 36 -5.50 -12.59 -6.52
CA VAL A 36 -6.16 -11.53 -7.28
C VAL A 36 -5.37 -10.24 -7.32
N LEU A 37 -4.88 -9.75 -6.19
CA LEU A 37 -4.05 -8.52 -6.17
C LEU A 37 -2.74 -8.77 -6.93
N THR A 38 -2.17 -9.97 -6.84
CA THR A 38 -0.99 -10.38 -7.61
C THR A 38 -1.31 -10.54 -9.10
N ALA A 39 -2.48 -11.07 -9.44
CA ALA A 39 -2.96 -11.17 -10.82
C ALA A 39 -3.42 -9.84 -11.41
N GLN A 40 -4.01 -8.95 -10.58
CA GLN A 40 -4.50 -7.63 -10.98
C GLN A 40 -3.39 -6.61 -11.18
N LEU A 41 -2.31 -6.76 -10.41
CA LEU A 41 -1.12 -5.95 -10.58
C LEU A 41 -0.16 -6.55 -11.65
N ALA A 42 -0.47 -7.75 -12.15
CA ALA A 42 0.09 -8.32 -13.36
C ALA A 42 -0.78 -7.88 -14.55
N ALA A 43 -0.51 -6.69 -15.12
CA ALA A 43 -1.04 -6.37 -16.42
C ALA A 43 -0.69 -7.51 -17.40
N PRO A 44 -1.58 -7.94 -18.30
CA PRO A 44 -1.24 -8.96 -19.27
C PRO A 44 -0.07 -8.46 -20.10
N ALA A 45 1.12 -8.99 -19.85
CA ALA A 45 2.23 -8.85 -20.78
C ALA A 45 1.76 -9.50 -22.06
N ALA A 46 1.80 -8.78 -23.17
CA ALA A 46 1.66 -9.36 -24.48
C ALA A 46 2.53 -10.62 -24.53
N SER A 47 1.95 -11.74 -24.90
CA SER A 47 2.55 -13.07 -24.87
C SER A 47 3.82 -13.14 -25.69
N ALA A 48 4.94 -12.81 -25.05
CA ALA A 48 6.25 -13.18 -25.54
C ALA A 48 6.57 -14.63 -25.06
N PRO A 49 7.25 -15.46 -25.84
CA PRO A 49 7.54 -16.84 -25.47
C PRO A 49 8.26 -16.90 -24.11
N HIS A 50 7.76 -17.70 -23.19
CA HIS A 50 8.32 -17.91 -21.87
C HIS A 50 9.76 -18.43 -21.98
N ARG A 51 10.75 -17.56 -21.85
CA ARG A 51 12.10 -18.00 -21.46
C ARG A 51 12.04 -18.36 -19.97
N PRO A 52 12.64 -19.51 -19.55
CA PRO A 52 12.76 -19.80 -18.13
C PRO A 52 13.43 -18.62 -17.43
N VAL A 53 12.74 -18.03 -16.47
CA VAL A 53 13.29 -16.95 -15.66
C VAL A 53 14.28 -17.60 -14.71
N ALA A 54 15.56 -17.28 -14.86
CA ALA A 54 16.59 -17.71 -13.91
C ALA A 54 16.19 -17.26 -12.49
N ALA A 55 16.47 -18.09 -11.48
CA ALA A 55 16.28 -17.73 -10.09
C ALA A 55 16.98 -16.38 -9.82
N PRO A 56 16.37 -15.48 -9.04
CA PRO A 56 16.95 -14.17 -8.79
C PRO A 56 18.32 -14.32 -8.13
N GLN A 57 19.32 -13.66 -8.68
CA GLN A 57 20.63 -13.59 -8.05
C GLN A 57 20.46 -12.83 -6.72
N ARG A 58 20.97 -13.41 -5.63
CA ARG A 58 20.83 -12.84 -4.29
C ARG A 58 21.73 -11.63 -4.06
N GLU A 59 22.84 -11.57 -4.77
CA GLU A 59 23.81 -10.48 -4.72
C GLU A 59 24.37 -10.24 -6.12
N GLY A 60 24.73 -9.00 -6.43
CA GLY A 60 25.28 -8.65 -7.73
C GLY A 60 25.43 -7.15 -7.94
N LYS A 61 25.83 -6.79 -9.15
CA LYS A 61 25.90 -5.41 -9.63
C LYS A 61 24.89 -5.18 -10.75
N VAL A 62 24.27 -4.00 -10.75
CA VAL A 62 23.35 -3.59 -11.82
C VAL A 62 24.10 -3.04 -13.03
N GLY A 63 25.23 -2.39 -12.83
CA GLY A 63 26.04 -1.81 -13.90
C GLY A 63 25.31 -0.69 -14.64
N ALA A 64 25.10 0.44 -13.96
CA ALA A 64 24.42 1.58 -14.56
C ALA A 64 25.35 2.36 -15.49
N ASP A 65 24.90 2.65 -16.71
CA ASP A 65 25.55 3.63 -17.56
C ASP A 65 25.33 5.04 -17.00
N ALA A 66 26.41 5.70 -16.58
CA ALA A 66 26.36 7.02 -15.96
C ALA A 66 25.88 8.13 -16.93
N THR A 67 25.91 7.88 -18.24
CA THR A 67 25.54 8.88 -19.26
C THR A 67 24.05 8.86 -19.59
N GLN A 68 23.34 7.76 -19.28
CA GLN A 68 21.92 7.62 -19.58
C GLN A 68 21.05 8.32 -18.56
N LYS A 69 20.03 9.05 -19.03
CA LYS A 69 18.99 9.66 -18.17
C LYS A 69 18.16 8.59 -17.44
N PHE A 70 17.88 7.47 -18.08
CA PHE A 70 17.10 6.35 -17.53
C PHE A 70 17.96 5.10 -17.43
N THR A 71 17.90 4.41 -16.32
CA THR A 71 18.50 3.09 -16.13
C THR A 71 17.47 2.15 -15.53
N HIS A 72 17.38 0.92 -16.03
CA HIS A 72 16.45 -0.08 -15.56
C HIS A 72 17.12 -1.11 -14.67
N PHE A 73 16.43 -1.46 -13.59
CA PHE A 73 16.79 -2.55 -12.69
C PHE A 73 15.68 -3.59 -12.67
N ARG A 74 15.96 -4.81 -13.08
CA ARG A 74 14.97 -5.89 -13.17
C ARG A 74 14.88 -6.66 -11.86
N VAL A 75 13.65 -6.97 -11.44
CA VAL A 75 13.35 -7.80 -10.26
C VAL A 75 12.60 -9.09 -10.65
N GLY A 76 12.71 -9.52 -11.91
CA GLY A 76 11.97 -10.65 -12.48
C GLY A 76 10.48 -10.34 -12.63
N ASN A 77 9.63 -11.38 -12.51
CA ASN A 77 8.16 -11.23 -12.59
C ASN A 77 7.57 -10.81 -11.23
N LYS A 78 8.17 -9.83 -10.56
CA LYS A 78 7.78 -9.35 -9.24
C LYS A 78 7.26 -7.92 -9.31
N ASN A 79 6.20 -7.64 -8.59
CA ASN A 79 5.75 -6.25 -8.40
C ASN A 79 6.68 -5.52 -7.44
N VAL A 80 7.02 -4.28 -7.77
CA VAL A 80 7.72 -3.36 -6.87
C VAL A 80 6.68 -2.58 -6.09
N LYS A 81 6.41 -3.01 -4.87
CA LYS A 81 5.31 -2.49 -4.03
C LYS A 81 5.66 -1.20 -3.31
N ARG A 82 6.89 -1.10 -2.83
CA ARG A 82 7.38 0.07 -2.09
C ARG A 82 8.87 0.27 -2.37
N ILE A 83 9.26 1.51 -2.53
CA ILE A 83 10.68 1.92 -2.56
C ILE A 83 10.91 2.90 -1.42
N PHE A 84 12.02 2.73 -0.72
CA PHE A 84 12.44 3.61 0.36
C PHE A 84 13.92 3.97 0.19
N ALA A 85 14.21 5.27 0.11
CA ALA A 85 15.57 5.80 0.02
C ALA A 85 16.08 6.24 1.39
N ASP A 86 17.28 5.78 1.76
CA ASP A 86 17.93 6.02 3.03
C ASP A 86 19.41 6.33 2.82
N GLY A 87 19.75 7.59 2.71
CA GLY A 87 21.12 8.02 2.41
C GLY A 87 21.58 7.50 1.05
N ASP A 88 22.64 6.69 1.06
CA ASP A 88 23.20 6.04 -0.13
C ASP A 88 22.59 4.64 -0.40
N THR A 89 21.60 4.25 0.40
CA THR A 89 20.90 2.98 0.25
C THR A 89 19.49 3.20 -0.29
N VAL A 90 19.07 2.36 -1.24
CA VAL A 90 17.68 2.27 -1.68
C VAL A 90 17.16 0.87 -1.42
N TRP A 91 16.04 0.78 -0.73
CA TRP A 91 15.36 -0.45 -0.43
C TRP A 91 14.17 -0.63 -1.36
N VAL A 92 14.09 -1.78 -2.02
CA VAL A 92 13.06 -2.10 -3.01
C VAL A 92 12.26 -3.30 -2.52
N GLY A 93 11.06 -3.04 -1.99
CA GLY A 93 10.11 -4.06 -1.55
C GLY A 93 9.36 -4.65 -2.73
N THR A 94 9.38 -5.97 -2.84
CA THR A 94 8.76 -6.73 -3.95
C THR A 94 7.89 -7.88 -3.45
N SER A 95 7.16 -8.52 -4.35
CA SER A 95 6.49 -9.79 -4.05
C SER A 95 7.45 -11.00 -3.95
N GLY A 96 8.75 -10.78 -3.98
CA GLY A 96 9.79 -11.80 -3.87
C GLY A 96 10.86 -11.52 -2.82
N GLY A 97 10.59 -10.61 -1.89
CA GLY A 97 11.51 -10.16 -0.87
C GLY A 97 11.82 -8.67 -0.96
N VAL A 98 12.82 -8.22 -0.20
CA VAL A 98 13.32 -6.84 -0.26
C VAL A 98 14.76 -6.82 -0.76
N VAL A 99 15.03 -5.92 -1.68
CA VAL A 99 16.38 -5.68 -2.22
C VAL A 99 16.97 -4.46 -1.54
N ARG A 100 18.14 -4.61 -0.92
CA ARG A 100 19.01 -3.51 -0.51
C ARG A 100 19.95 -3.17 -1.66
N TYR A 101 19.95 -1.93 -2.09
CA TYR A 101 20.79 -1.44 -3.17
C TYR A 101 21.69 -0.31 -2.66
N ASP A 102 23.00 -0.36 -2.92
CA ASP A 102 23.95 0.72 -2.64
C ASP A 102 24.11 1.59 -3.90
N THR A 103 23.73 2.86 -3.81
CA THR A 103 23.75 3.79 -4.96
C THR A 103 25.16 4.20 -5.40
N ARG A 104 26.17 3.98 -4.55
CA ARG A 104 27.57 4.35 -4.86
C ARG A 104 28.32 3.27 -5.64
N SER A 105 28.05 2.00 -5.28
CA SER A 105 28.75 0.84 -5.85
C SER A 105 27.95 0.10 -6.92
N ASP A 106 26.64 0.40 -7.03
CA ASP A 106 25.67 -0.35 -7.82
C ASP A 106 25.47 -1.81 -7.35
N ASP A 107 25.93 -2.15 -6.12
CA ASP A 107 25.76 -3.48 -5.56
C ASP A 107 24.37 -3.63 -4.97
N TYR A 108 23.83 -4.86 -5.02
CA TYR A 108 22.57 -5.18 -4.39
C TYR A 108 22.62 -6.51 -3.62
N LYS A 109 21.74 -6.62 -2.61
CA LYS A 109 21.51 -7.83 -1.84
C LYS A 109 20.01 -8.04 -1.64
N LEU A 110 19.55 -9.27 -1.93
CA LEU A 110 18.17 -9.69 -1.71
C LEU A 110 18.01 -10.37 -0.34
N PHE A 111 17.01 -9.93 0.41
CA PHE A 111 16.53 -10.58 1.62
C PHE A 111 15.16 -11.18 1.35
N ASP A 112 14.99 -12.45 1.67
CA ASP A 112 13.76 -13.23 1.48
C ASP A 112 13.55 -14.21 2.66
N THR A 113 12.66 -15.19 2.51
CA THR A 113 12.40 -16.19 3.56
C THR A 113 13.65 -16.98 3.94
N SER A 114 14.61 -17.17 3.04
CA SER A 114 15.88 -17.83 3.38
C SER A 114 16.81 -16.93 4.19
N SER A 115 16.56 -15.64 4.22
CA SER A 115 17.26 -14.65 5.07
C SER A 115 16.52 -14.41 6.41
N GLY A 116 15.46 -15.19 6.70
CA GLY A 116 14.71 -15.13 7.94
C GLY A 116 13.45 -14.26 7.91
N LEU A 117 13.02 -13.74 6.75
CA LEU A 117 11.70 -13.15 6.64
C LEU A 117 10.62 -14.25 6.73
N LEU A 118 9.48 -13.94 7.33
CA LEU A 118 8.35 -14.87 7.39
C LEU A 118 7.53 -14.90 6.08
N SER A 119 7.67 -13.88 5.24
CA SER A 119 7.01 -13.80 3.93
C SER A 119 7.87 -13.03 2.93
N ASN A 120 7.82 -13.44 1.66
CA ASN A 120 8.47 -12.74 0.55
C ASN A 120 7.66 -11.57 0.01
N GLY A 121 6.36 -11.51 0.30
CA GLY A 121 5.52 -10.41 -0.15
C GLY A 121 5.74 -9.17 0.73
N VAL A 122 6.50 -8.19 0.25
CA VAL A 122 6.79 -6.96 0.99
C VAL A 122 5.91 -5.85 0.46
N PHE A 123 5.02 -5.30 1.29
CA PHE A 123 4.13 -4.18 0.97
C PHE A 123 4.67 -2.84 1.44
N TYR A 124 5.30 -2.83 2.61
CA TYR A 124 5.87 -1.62 3.20
C TYR A 124 7.37 -1.78 3.42
N VAL A 125 8.10 -0.72 3.14
CA VAL A 125 9.51 -0.53 3.50
C VAL A 125 9.67 0.89 4.02
N GLY A 126 10.24 1.04 5.21
CA GLY A 126 10.48 2.33 5.83
C GLY A 126 11.33 2.20 7.08
N LYS A 127 11.36 3.23 7.91
CA LYS A 127 12.10 3.25 9.18
C LYS A 127 11.19 3.56 10.36
N LEU A 128 11.49 2.92 11.48
CA LEU A 128 11.11 3.34 12.81
C LEU A 128 12.39 3.70 13.55
N ASP A 129 12.60 4.99 13.81
CA ASP A 129 13.88 5.55 14.22
C ASP A 129 15.00 5.19 13.21
N ASP A 130 16.07 4.54 13.65
CA ASP A 130 17.17 4.12 12.78
C ASP A 130 17.04 2.69 12.25
N ARG A 131 15.94 2.00 12.55
CA ARG A 131 15.74 0.60 12.17
C ARG A 131 14.85 0.48 10.96
N LEU A 132 15.32 -0.26 9.96
CA LEU A 132 14.50 -0.63 8.81
C LEU A 132 13.32 -1.49 9.26
N VAL A 133 12.14 -1.19 8.72
CA VAL A 133 10.90 -1.92 9.00
C VAL A 133 10.26 -2.34 7.69
N LEU A 134 9.81 -3.58 7.65
CA LEU A 134 9.03 -4.16 6.57
C LEU A 134 7.64 -4.51 7.04
N GLY A 135 6.62 -4.16 6.26
CA GLY A 135 5.28 -4.74 6.36
C GLY A 135 5.12 -5.82 5.29
N THR A 136 4.60 -6.98 5.67
CA THR A 136 4.58 -8.14 4.78
C THR A 136 3.19 -8.74 4.58
N TYR A 137 3.08 -9.53 3.54
CA TYR A 137 1.91 -10.33 3.20
C TYR A 137 1.90 -11.64 4.01
N GLY A 138 1.16 -11.67 5.13
CA GLY A 138 0.99 -12.86 5.98
C GLY A 138 2.16 -13.19 6.91
N GLY A 139 3.24 -12.39 6.92
CA GLY A 139 4.39 -12.55 7.82
C GLY A 139 4.49 -11.48 8.91
N GLY A 140 3.48 -10.62 9.03
CA GLY A 140 3.46 -9.52 9.99
C GLY A 140 4.42 -8.39 9.62
N MET A 141 4.95 -7.72 10.65
CA MET A 141 5.94 -6.66 10.56
C MET A 141 7.31 -7.20 10.97
N SER A 142 8.35 -6.92 10.18
CA SER A 142 9.74 -7.32 10.46
C SER A 142 10.62 -6.09 10.63
N VAL A 143 11.48 -6.10 11.66
CA VAL A 143 12.41 -5.03 12.00
C VAL A 143 13.84 -5.54 11.87
N LEU A 144 14.66 -4.91 11.04
CA LEU A 144 16.03 -5.33 10.79
C LEU A 144 16.95 -4.91 11.93
N ASN A 145 17.68 -5.86 12.46
CA ASN A 145 18.87 -5.59 13.25
C ASN A 145 20.07 -5.41 12.32
N ALA A 146 20.50 -4.18 12.11
CA ALA A 146 21.55 -3.84 11.14
C ALA A 146 22.92 -4.48 11.47
N LYS A 147 23.19 -4.83 12.74
CA LYS A 147 24.47 -5.43 13.16
C LYS A 147 24.56 -6.92 12.83
N THR A 148 23.44 -7.63 12.96
CA THR A 148 23.39 -9.08 12.79
C THR A 148 22.73 -9.50 11.48
N GLU A 149 22.13 -8.56 10.76
CA GLU A 149 21.24 -8.77 9.59
C GLU A 149 20.10 -9.77 9.87
N LYS A 150 19.69 -9.90 11.15
CA LYS A 150 18.53 -10.71 11.57
C LYS A 150 17.29 -9.85 11.72
N TRP A 151 16.13 -10.48 11.61
CA TRP A 151 14.83 -9.85 11.68
C TRP A 151 14.15 -10.15 13.02
N ASP A 152 13.77 -9.10 13.75
CA ASP A 152 12.80 -9.19 14.84
C ASP A 152 11.41 -9.11 14.22
N THR A 153 10.54 -10.09 14.47
CA THR A 153 9.22 -10.17 13.86
C THR A 153 8.12 -9.88 14.88
N TYR A 154 7.15 -9.09 14.47
CA TYR A 154 5.91 -8.80 15.20
C TYR A 154 4.73 -9.31 14.36
N ASN A 155 3.91 -10.18 14.97
CA ASN A 155 2.76 -10.79 14.33
C ASN A 155 1.56 -10.78 15.30
N ILE A 156 0.52 -11.56 15.06
CA ILE A 156 -0.68 -11.64 15.90
C ILE A 156 -0.32 -11.98 17.36
N PRO A 157 0.58 -12.96 17.67
CA PRO A 157 0.99 -13.22 19.05
C PRO A 157 1.66 -12.02 19.73
N GLU A 158 2.36 -11.18 18.97
CA GLU A 158 3.02 -9.97 19.47
C GLU A 158 2.10 -8.76 19.53
N GLY A 159 0.88 -8.79 19.00
CA GLY A 159 -0.12 -7.75 19.19
C GLY A 159 -0.75 -7.20 17.92
N LEU A 160 -0.34 -7.64 16.76
CA LEU A 160 -1.00 -7.23 15.52
C LEU A 160 -2.44 -7.76 15.46
N GLY A 161 -3.34 -6.96 14.93
CA GLY A 161 -4.70 -7.39 14.59
C GLY A 161 -4.71 -8.40 13.46
N ASP A 162 -3.72 -8.31 12.54
CA ASP A 162 -3.59 -9.20 11.40
C ASP A 162 -2.12 -9.34 10.96
N ALA A 163 -1.81 -10.45 10.28
CA ALA A 163 -0.47 -10.73 9.73
C ALA A 163 -0.18 -9.99 8.40
N PHE A 164 -1.16 -9.31 7.83
CA PHE A 164 -1.03 -8.55 6.58
C PHE A 164 -0.81 -7.08 6.90
N VAL A 165 0.43 -6.61 6.80
CA VAL A 165 0.82 -5.24 7.15
C VAL A 165 1.11 -4.45 5.89
N TYR A 166 0.31 -3.43 5.63
CA TYR A 166 0.35 -2.62 4.40
C TYR A 166 1.15 -1.32 4.54
N ASP A 167 1.07 -0.71 5.72
CA ASP A 167 1.77 0.55 5.96
C ASP A 167 2.13 0.69 7.44
N VAL A 168 3.18 1.48 7.75
CA VAL A 168 3.61 1.78 9.10
C VAL A 168 3.98 3.26 9.17
N LEU A 169 3.40 3.97 10.12
CA LEU A 169 3.63 5.39 10.33
C LEU A 169 4.08 5.64 11.78
N LYS A 170 5.22 6.29 11.97
CA LYS A 170 5.57 6.89 13.26
C LYS A 170 5.19 8.36 13.22
N THR A 171 4.27 8.76 14.10
CA THR A 171 3.82 10.14 14.22
C THR A 171 4.78 10.98 15.06
N LYS A 172 4.71 12.30 14.94
CA LYS A 172 5.58 13.25 15.66
C LYS A 172 5.45 13.14 17.18
N ASN A 173 4.28 12.69 17.70
CA ASN A 173 4.08 12.45 19.13
C ASN A 173 4.72 11.13 19.61
N GLY A 174 5.32 10.34 18.70
CA GLY A 174 6.02 9.10 18.99
C GLY A 174 5.17 7.83 18.88
N ASP A 175 3.87 7.92 18.64
CA ASP A 175 3.01 6.75 18.42
C ASP A 175 3.34 6.06 17.09
N VAL A 176 3.26 4.73 17.07
CA VAL A 176 3.43 3.94 15.84
C VAL A 176 2.08 3.37 15.43
N TRP A 177 1.65 3.73 14.23
CA TRP A 177 0.44 3.25 13.59
C TRP A 177 0.79 2.17 12.57
N ILE A 178 0.05 1.05 12.58
CA ILE A 178 0.32 -0.11 11.72
C ILE A 178 -0.99 -0.49 11.02
N ALA A 179 -1.04 -0.29 9.70
CA ALA A 179 -2.19 -0.59 8.86
C ALA A 179 -2.24 -2.08 8.53
N THR A 180 -3.36 -2.72 8.80
CA THR A 180 -3.58 -4.15 8.56
C THR A 180 -4.91 -4.43 7.85
N TRP A 181 -5.18 -5.69 7.52
CA TRP A 181 -6.50 -6.11 6.99
C TRP A 181 -7.57 -6.31 8.07
N SER A 182 -7.21 -6.21 9.33
CA SER A 182 -8.16 -6.32 10.44
C SER A 182 -8.11 -5.08 11.33
N GLY A 183 -8.12 -3.90 10.70
CA GLY A 183 -8.06 -2.61 11.35
C GLY A 183 -6.66 -2.00 11.38
N VAL A 184 -6.46 -1.07 12.29
CA VAL A 184 -5.19 -0.38 12.52
C VAL A 184 -4.73 -0.57 13.95
N ASN A 185 -3.50 -1.01 14.13
CA ASN A 185 -2.87 -1.01 15.44
C ASN A 185 -2.22 0.35 15.73
N VAL A 186 -2.25 0.75 16.99
CA VAL A 186 -1.53 1.90 17.51
C VAL A 186 -0.69 1.48 18.70
N VAL A 187 0.62 1.70 18.62
CA VAL A 187 1.55 1.45 19.71
C VAL A 187 1.90 2.78 20.35
N ARG A 188 1.31 3.07 21.51
CA ARG A 188 1.49 4.36 22.20
C ARG A 188 2.93 4.53 22.66
N GLY A 189 3.53 5.67 22.29
CA GLY A 189 4.93 5.99 22.57
C GLY A 189 5.94 5.11 21.82
N GLY A 190 5.49 4.28 20.86
CA GLY A 190 6.34 3.58 19.90
C GLY A 190 7.18 2.40 20.44
N ASN A 191 7.02 2.00 21.70
CA ASN A 191 7.74 0.84 22.24
C ASN A 191 7.06 -0.47 21.83
N LEU A 192 7.51 -1.05 20.73
CA LEU A 192 6.95 -2.28 20.17
C LEU A 192 7.03 -3.49 21.12
N LYS A 193 7.92 -3.48 22.12
CA LYS A 193 8.08 -4.59 23.09
C LYS A 193 7.10 -4.52 24.26
N ASP A 194 6.47 -3.37 24.48
CA ASP A 194 5.49 -3.17 25.53
C ASP A 194 4.07 -3.44 25.03
N ARG A 195 3.58 -4.66 25.24
CA ARG A 195 2.23 -5.10 24.85
C ARG A 195 1.10 -4.26 25.44
N SER A 196 1.30 -3.66 26.61
CA SER A 196 0.29 -2.83 27.26
C SER A 196 0.00 -1.51 26.51
N LYS A 197 0.87 -1.16 25.55
CA LYS A 197 0.78 0.05 24.72
C LYS A 197 0.14 -0.20 23.35
N TRP A 198 -0.20 -1.46 23.05
CA TRP A 198 -0.82 -1.81 21.78
C TRP A 198 -2.33 -1.69 21.87
N GLU A 199 -2.90 -0.90 20.98
CA GLU A 199 -4.34 -0.74 20.77
C GLU A 199 -4.69 -1.26 19.39
N LEU A 200 -5.89 -1.81 19.22
CA LEU A 200 -6.45 -2.18 17.92
C LEU A 200 -7.74 -1.40 17.70
N HIS A 201 -7.80 -0.67 16.60
CA HIS A 201 -8.99 0.05 16.16
C HIS A 201 -9.60 -0.62 14.93
N THR A 202 -10.88 -0.96 15.02
CA THR A 202 -11.67 -1.59 13.96
C THR A 202 -12.91 -0.75 13.68
N VAL A 203 -13.67 -1.14 12.65
CA VAL A 203 -14.99 -0.55 12.37
C VAL A 203 -15.88 -0.61 13.62
N GLU A 204 -15.91 -1.76 14.31
CA GLU A 204 -16.71 -1.96 15.51
C GLU A 204 -16.23 -1.08 16.67
N SER A 205 -14.94 -1.13 17.01
CA SER A 205 -14.40 -0.38 18.16
C SER A 205 -14.49 1.14 17.98
N THR A 206 -14.45 1.62 16.74
CA THR A 206 -14.60 3.05 16.39
C THR A 206 -16.06 3.46 16.12
N LYS A 207 -17.01 2.53 16.24
CA LYS A 207 -18.45 2.75 15.95
C LYS A 207 -18.66 3.31 14.53
N GLY A 208 -17.94 2.78 13.56
CA GLY A 208 -17.99 3.21 12.16
C GLY A 208 -17.16 4.45 11.84
N GLY A 209 -16.35 4.94 12.78
CA GLY A 209 -15.39 6.01 12.51
C GLY A 209 -14.29 5.57 11.52
N LEU A 210 -13.78 4.35 11.67
CA LEU A 210 -13.04 3.64 10.62
C LEU A 210 -14.08 3.04 9.65
N PRO A 211 -14.08 3.40 8.36
CA PRO A 211 -15.15 2.98 7.45
C PRO A 211 -15.00 1.53 6.94
N ASN A 212 -13.80 0.94 7.07
CA ASN A 212 -13.52 -0.44 6.70
C ASN A 212 -12.26 -0.93 7.43
N ASP A 213 -12.21 -2.22 7.80
CA ASP A 213 -11.07 -2.81 8.51
C ASP A 213 -9.85 -3.06 7.61
N TRP A 214 -10.00 -3.03 6.29
CA TRP A 214 -8.86 -3.15 5.37
C TRP A 214 -8.22 -1.78 5.17
N VAL A 215 -7.12 -1.56 5.93
CA VAL A 215 -6.37 -0.29 5.92
C VAL A 215 -5.12 -0.45 5.06
N TYR A 216 -4.96 0.40 4.05
CA TYR A 216 -3.90 0.30 3.04
C TYR A 216 -2.82 1.38 3.15
N GLY A 217 -3.13 2.50 3.79
CA GLY A 217 -2.19 3.60 3.87
C GLY A 217 -2.46 4.52 5.06
N LEU A 218 -1.40 5.15 5.53
CA LEU A 218 -1.38 6.05 6.68
C LEU A 218 -0.65 7.34 6.30
N ALA A 219 -1.15 8.48 6.75
CA ALA A 219 -0.46 9.75 6.63
C ALA A 219 -0.70 10.63 7.86
N GLU A 220 0.36 11.28 8.35
CA GLU A 220 0.23 12.28 9.42
C GLU A 220 -0.16 13.62 8.83
N GLY A 221 -1.21 14.23 9.38
CA GLY A 221 -1.63 15.56 9.05
C GLY A 221 -0.74 16.64 9.68
N LYS A 222 -0.98 17.90 9.30
CA LYS A 222 -0.19 19.04 9.75
C LYS A 222 -0.20 19.23 11.27
N ASP A 223 -1.33 18.95 11.91
CA ASP A 223 -1.58 19.14 13.33
C ASP A 223 -1.33 17.88 14.19
N GLY A 224 -0.69 16.86 13.63
CA GLY A 224 -0.46 15.56 14.29
C GLY A 224 -1.68 14.64 14.29
N ASP A 225 -2.69 14.97 13.51
CA ASP A 225 -3.82 14.12 13.18
C ASP A 225 -3.37 13.00 12.20
N VAL A 226 -4.13 11.90 12.14
CA VAL A 226 -3.79 10.76 11.28
C VAL A 226 -4.91 10.51 10.29
N TRP A 227 -4.53 10.38 9.04
CA TRP A 227 -5.40 9.98 7.93
C TRP A 227 -5.14 8.52 7.56
N LEU A 228 -6.22 7.78 7.28
CA LEU A 228 -6.16 6.37 6.94
C LEU A 228 -6.89 6.12 5.64
N ALA A 229 -6.21 5.45 4.72
CA ALA A 229 -6.79 4.96 3.47
C ALA A 229 -7.35 3.56 3.67
N THR A 230 -8.62 3.36 3.35
CA THR A 230 -9.29 2.06 3.50
C THR A 230 -10.02 1.65 2.23
N GLU A 231 -10.55 0.44 2.20
CA GLU A 231 -11.41 0.00 1.10
C GLU A 231 -12.80 0.63 1.12
N GLY A 232 -13.23 1.16 2.25
CA GLY A 232 -14.52 1.84 2.43
C GLY A 232 -14.46 3.37 2.37
N GLY A 233 -13.30 3.95 2.07
CA GLY A 233 -13.07 5.40 2.04
C GLY A 233 -11.89 5.84 2.88
N LEU A 234 -11.88 7.09 3.27
CA LEU A 234 -10.88 7.69 4.17
C LEU A 234 -11.40 7.78 5.59
N ALA A 235 -10.53 7.53 6.57
CA ALA A 235 -10.74 7.90 7.95
C ALA A 235 -9.77 9.00 8.36
N HIS A 236 -10.15 9.79 9.35
CA HIS A 236 -9.35 10.84 9.97
C HIS A 236 -9.49 10.78 11.48
N VAL A 237 -8.38 10.83 12.18
CA VAL A 237 -8.31 10.79 13.63
C VAL A 237 -7.63 12.02 14.16
N LYS A 238 -8.34 12.84 14.95
CA LYS A 238 -7.80 14.01 15.61
C LYS A 238 -8.27 14.04 17.06
N GLY A 239 -7.33 14.03 18.02
CA GLY A 239 -7.66 14.05 19.44
C GLY A 239 -8.55 12.89 19.89
N GLY A 240 -8.41 11.71 19.29
CA GLY A 240 -9.24 10.53 19.57
C GLY A 240 -10.61 10.54 18.91
N GLN A 241 -10.95 11.60 18.19
CA GLN A 241 -12.20 11.71 17.44
C GLN A 241 -12.03 11.17 16.02
N TRP A 242 -12.97 10.32 15.58
CA TRP A 242 -12.96 9.70 14.27
C TRP A 242 -13.98 10.36 13.34
N GLN A 243 -13.56 10.64 12.12
CA GLN A 243 -14.41 11.09 11.01
C GLN A 243 -14.07 10.28 9.76
N ASN A 244 -15.00 10.17 8.82
CA ASN A 244 -14.75 9.49 7.56
C ASN A 244 -15.40 10.17 6.36
N TRP A 245 -14.84 9.88 5.19
CA TRP A 245 -15.35 10.30 3.88
C TRP A 245 -15.38 9.11 2.94
N ASN A 246 -16.42 9.04 2.16
CA ASN A 246 -16.64 8.05 1.11
C ASN A 246 -17.17 8.74 -0.15
N HIS A 247 -17.50 7.95 -1.17
CA HIS A 247 -18.00 8.49 -2.44
C HIS A 247 -19.27 9.34 -2.28
N ALA A 248 -20.19 8.93 -1.42
CA ALA A 248 -21.39 9.72 -1.13
C ALA A 248 -21.10 11.10 -0.48
N LYS A 249 -19.91 11.27 0.06
CA LYS A 249 -19.40 12.53 0.64
C LYS A 249 -18.39 13.25 -0.28
N GLY A 250 -18.34 12.89 -1.56
CA GLY A 250 -17.54 13.56 -2.59
C GLY A 250 -16.17 12.96 -2.88
N LEU A 251 -15.83 11.78 -2.35
CA LEU A 251 -14.57 11.10 -2.62
C LEU A 251 -14.64 10.34 -3.96
N GLY A 252 -13.64 10.51 -4.82
CA GLY A 252 -13.56 9.88 -6.13
C GLY A 252 -14.55 10.44 -7.14
N ALA A 253 -14.20 10.41 -8.40
CA ALA A 253 -15.07 10.87 -9.49
C ALA A 253 -16.20 9.86 -9.76
N ASP A 254 -17.38 10.38 -10.16
CA ASP A 254 -18.53 9.58 -10.53
C ASP A 254 -18.24 8.65 -11.72
N TYR A 255 -18.89 7.47 -11.72
CA TYR A 255 -18.73 6.48 -12.78
C TYR A 255 -18.98 7.06 -14.18
N GLU A 256 -20.05 7.86 -14.34
CA GLU A 256 -20.40 8.48 -15.61
C GLU A 256 -19.27 9.34 -16.21
N ARG A 257 -18.47 9.97 -15.33
CA ARG A 257 -17.32 10.79 -15.74
C ARG A 257 -16.12 9.98 -16.20
N VAL A 258 -15.94 8.75 -15.68
CA VAL A 258 -14.75 7.93 -15.92
C VAL A 258 -14.98 6.69 -16.78
N LYS A 259 -16.22 6.28 -17.00
CA LYS A 259 -16.59 5.00 -17.64
C LYS A 259 -15.92 4.72 -18.97
N ASN A 260 -15.71 5.75 -19.80
CA ASN A 260 -15.10 5.62 -21.12
C ASN A 260 -13.57 5.60 -21.10
N ALA A 261 -12.94 5.81 -19.93
CA ALA A 261 -11.51 5.85 -19.73
C ALA A 261 -11.01 4.79 -18.71
N ILE A 262 -11.85 3.82 -18.35
CA ILE A 262 -11.47 2.69 -17.51
C ILE A 262 -10.90 1.59 -18.40
N GLU A 263 -9.57 1.60 -18.56
CA GLU A 263 -8.85 0.60 -19.36
C GLU A 263 -8.46 -0.65 -18.56
N TYR A 264 -8.48 -0.58 -17.23
CA TYR A 264 -8.08 -1.67 -16.36
C TYR A 264 -9.19 -2.73 -16.33
N LYS A 265 -8.90 -3.90 -16.95
CA LYS A 265 -9.92 -4.94 -17.18
C LYS A 265 -10.14 -5.89 -15.99
N THR A 266 -9.25 -5.89 -15.02
CA THR A 266 -9.33 -6.81 -13.89
C THR A 266 -10.12 -6.17 -12.75
N ASP A 267 -11.35 -6.64 -12.55
CA ASP A 267 -12.21 -6.21 -11.44
C ASP A 267 -12.01 -7.14 -10.24
N PRO A 268 -11.53 -6.62 -9.08
CA PRO A 268 -11.38 -7.41 -7.86
C PRO A 268 -12.65 -8.13 -7.43
N SER A 269 -13.81 -7.54 -7.69
CA SER A 269 -15.11 -8.13 -7.32
C SER A 269 -15.44 -9.44 -8.03
N LYS A 270 -14.77 -9.76 -9.15
CA LYS A 270 -14.98 -11.01 -9.89
C LYS A 270 -14.26 -12.21 -9.30
N VAL A 271 -13.32 -11.99 -8.38
CA VAL A 271 -12.42 -13.03 -7.85
C VAL A 271 -12.31 -13.00 -6.32
N SER A 272 -12.97 -12.05 -5.66
CA SER A 272 -13.01 -11.90 -4.22
C SER A 272 -14.43 -11.56 -3.75
N GLU A 273 -14.97 -12.42 -2.89
CA GLU A 273 -16.30 -12.21 -2.27
C GLU A 273 -16.34 -10.91 -1.46
N HIS A 274 -15.23 -10.54 -0.80
CA HIS A 274 -15.13 -9.29 -0.05
C HIS A 274 -15.34 -8.07 -0.97
N HIS A 275 -14.62 -8.00 -2.09
CA HIS A 275 -14.76 -6.90 -3.05
C HIS A 275 -16.12 -6.92 -3.75
N ALA A 276 -16.70 -8.10 -4.01
CA ALA A 276 -18.04 -8.24 -4.58
C ALA A 276 -19.10 -7.65 -3.64
N ARG A 277 -19.01 -7.98 -2.35
CA ARG A 277 -19.91 -7.46 -1.32
C ARG A 277 -19.77 -5.95 -1.14
N GLN A 278 -18.55 -5.42 -1.12
CA GLN A 278 -18.30 -3.97 -1.08
C GLN A 278 -18.95 -3.26 -2.28
N LYS A 279 -18.81 -3.82 -3.47
CA LYS A 279 -19.40 -3.29 -4.69
C LYS A 279 -20.92 -3.30 -4.65
N GLU A 280 -21.52 -4.35 -4.06
CA GLU A 280 -22.97 -4.48 -3.83
C GLU A 280 -23.47 -3.44 -2.82
N GLU A 281 -22.81 -3.31 -1.67
CA GLU A 281 -23.14 -2.33 -0.62
C GLU A 281 -23.08 -0.88 -1.14
N MET A 282 -22.25 -0.61 -2.14
CA MET A 282 -22.16 0.68 -2.83
C MET A 282 -23.19 0.85 -3.97
N GLY A 283 -24.03 -0.14 -4.26
CA GLY A 283 -24.96 -0.11 -5.39
C GLY A 283 -24.30 -0.21 -6.76
N LEU A 284 -23.03 -0.66 -6.84
CA LEU A 284 -22.23 -0.74 -8.06
C LEU A 284 -22.28 -2.11 -8.74
N SER A 285 -23.15 -3.04 -8.31
CA SER A 285 -23.23 -4.42 -8.83
C SER A 285 -23.47 -4.51 -10.34
N LYS A 286 -24.08 -3.47 -10.93
CA LYS A 286 -24.34 -3.38 -12.39
C LYS A 286 -23.15 -2.87 -13.19
N ILE A 287 -22.10 -2.41 -12.53
CA ILE A 287 -20.89 -1.87 -13.16
C ILE A 287 -19.89 -3.01 -13.37
N ASP A 288 -19.74 -3.45 -14.61
CA ASP A 288 -18.89 -4.60 -14.98
C ASP A 288 -17.46 -4.20 -15.36
N VAL A 289 -16.89 -3.21 -14.66
CA VAL A 289 -15.51 -2.74 -14.81
C VAL A 289 -14.85 -2.51 -13.46
N ALA A 290 -13.54 -2.38 -13.45
CA ALA A 290 -12.72 -2.14 -12.25
C ALA A 290 -12.93 -0.71 -11.72
N TYR A 291 -14.06 -0.46 -11.08
CA TYR A 291 -14.41 0.82 -10.49
C TYR A 291 -14.91 0.63 -9.05
N ASN A 292 -14.19 1.23 -8.12
CA ASN A 292 -14.56 1.37 -6.71
C ASN A 292 -13.97 2.67 -6.15
N PRO A 293 -14.69 3.80 -6.16
CA PRO A 293 -14.17 5.10 -5.73
C PRO A 293 -13.92 5.19 -4.22
N ASN A 294 -14.45 4.25 -3.42
CA ASN A 294 -14.14 4.16 -1.99
C ASN A 294 -12.87 3.38 -1.70
N TYR A 295 -12.38 2.58 -2.65
CA TYR A 295 -11.15 1.84 -2.45
C TYR A 295 -9.95 2.76 -2.64
N ILE A 296 -9.39 3.23 -1.52
CA ILE A 296 -8.25 4.14 -1.49
C ILE A 296 -6.96 3.34 -1.33
N VAL A 297 -6.12 3.39 -2.34
CA VAL A 297 -4.85 2.63 -2.38
C VAL A 297 -3.62 3.51 -2.23
N ALA A 298 -3.79 4.83 -2.33
CA ALA A 298 -2.71 5.79 -2.18
C ALA A 298 -3.19 7.00 -1.36
N LEU A 299 -2.36 7.45 -0.43
CA LEU A 299 -2.67 8.56 0.46
C LEU A 299 -1.43 9.41 0.69
N ALA A 300 -1.58 10.72 0.64
CA ALA A 300 -0.55 11.68 1.04
C ALA A 300 -1.20 12.92 1.65
N VAL A 301 -0.51 13.57 2.58
CA VAL A 301 -0.84 14.89 3.10
C VAL A 301 0.32 15.81 2.81
N ASP A 302 0.07 16.92 2.14
CA ASP A 302 1.12 17.87 1.79
C ASP A 302 1.44 18.84 2.94
N ALA A 303 2.48 19.67 2.75
CA ALA A 303 2.94 20.62 3.77
C ALA A 303 1.89 21.69 4.12
N GLN A 304 0.90 21.91 3.27
CA GLN A 304 -0.21 22.82 3.49
C GLN A 304 -1.34 22.15 4.27
N GLY A 305 -1.29 20.82 4.44
CA GLY A 305 -2.33 20.03 5.10
C GLY A 305 -3.43 19.58 4.13
N VAL A 306 -3.21 19.71 2.83
CA VAL A 306 -4.13 19.18 1.81
C VAL A 306 -3.98 17.68 1.72
N VAL A 307 -5.09 16.96 1.74
CA VAL A 307 -5.14 15.50 1.65
C VAL A 307 -5.35 15.07 0.21
N TRP A 308 -4.52 14.16 -0.24
CA TRP A 308 -4.55 13.58 -1.57
C TRP A 308 -4.83 12.09 -1.46
N ALA A 309 -5.85 11.62 -2.17
CA ALA A 309 -6.29 10.23 -2.13
C ALA A 309 -6.41 9.65 -3.54
N GLY A 310 -5.66 8.59 -3.78
CA GLY A 310 -5.72 7.82 -5.02
C GLY A 310 -6.74 6.70 -4.92
N THR A 311 -7.68 6.64 -5.86
CA THR A 311 -8.80 5.71 -5.84
C THR A 311 -8.67 4.60 -6.89
N TRP A 312 -9.44 3.55 -6.73
CA TRP A 312 -9.55 2.46 -7.69
C TRP A 312 -10.55 2.80 -8.80
N GLY A 313 -10.06 3.47 -9.83
CA GLY A 313 -10.85 3.82 -11.01
C GLY A 313 -11.59 5.16 -10.95
N GLY A 314 -11.67 5.81 -9.79
CA GLY A 314 -12.28 7.15 -9.63
C GLY A 314 -11.27 8.31 -9.67
N GLY A 315 -10.04 8.07 -10.13
CA GLY A 315 -9.01 9.10 -10.26
C GLY A 315 -8.36 9.51 -8.94
N LEU A 316 -7.83 10.73 -8.90
CA LEU A 316 -7.20 11.38 -7.76
C LEU A 316 -8.17 12.37 -7.11
N SER A 317 -8.34 12.28 -5.80
CA SER A 317 -9.14 13.23 -5.02
C SER A 317 -8.22 14.10 -4.17
N ARG A 318 -8.54 15.39 -4.12
CA ARG A 318 -7.86 16.42 -3.34
C ARG A 318 -8.85 17.05 -2.36
N TYR A 319 -8.50 17.11 -1.08
CA TYR A 319 -9.31 17.73 -0.03
C TYR A 319 -8.53 18.84 0.66
N ASP A 320 -9.07 20.06 0.62
CA ASP A 320 -8.45 21.26 1.20
C ASP A 320 -8.91 21.57 2.63
N GLY A 321 -9.63 20.64 3.25
CA GLY A 321 -10.26 20.82 4.56
C GLY A 321 -11.72 21.29 4.48
N LYS A 322 -12.21 21.63 3.28
CA LYS A 322 -13.59 22.11 3.05
C LYS A 322 -14.28 21.38 1.90
N THR A 323 -13.59 21.30 0.75
CA THR A 323 -14.16 20.79 -0.49
C THR A 323 -13.27 19.72 -1.11
N TRP A 324 -13.93 18.78 -1.81
CA TRP A 324 -13.28 17.79 -2.65
C TRP A 324 -13.14 18.29 -4.07
N GLN A 325 -11.97 18.07 -4.67
CA GLN A 325 -11.71 18.23 -6.09
C GLN A 325 -11.21 16.90 -6.65
N GLN A 326 -11.73 16.46 -7.80
CA GLN A 326 -11.32 15.23 -8.46
C GLN A 326 -10.56 15.53 -9.74
N TYR A 327 -9.51 14.77 -9.96
CA TYR A 327 -8.73 14.76 -11.19
C TYR A 327 -8.83 13.37 -11.83
N THR A 328 -9.12 13.34 -13.11
CA THR A 328 -9.27 12.14 -13.93
C THR A 328 -8.45 12.27 -15.20
N VAL A 329 -8.57 11.32 -16.13
CA VAL A 329 -7.99 11.45 -17.47
C VAL A 329 -8.45 12.72 -18.18
N ALA A 330 -9.67 13.20 -17.87
CA ALA A 330 -10.19 14.45 -18.45
C ALA A 330 -9.40 15.69 -18.01
N GLU A 331 -8.78 15.67 -16.82
CA GLU A 331 -7.91 16.75 -16.32
C GLU A 331 -6.43 16.48 -16.60
N GLY A 332 -6.11 15.44 -17.37
CA GLY A 332 -4.74 15.14 -17.82
C GLY A 332 -4.00 14.10 -16.99
N LEU A 333 -4.65 13.38 -16.06
CA LEU A 333 -4.04 12.18 -15.46
C LEU A 333 -3.83 11.11 -16.55
N PRO A 334 -2.74 10.34 -16.50
CA PRO A 334 -2.50 9.27 -17.48
C PRO A 334 -3.44 8.07 -17.30
N GLY A 335 -4.04 7.90 -16.11
CA GLY A 335 -4.99 6.84 -15.81
C GLY A 335 -5.82 7.10 -14.56
N ASN A 336 -7.02 6.51 -14.49
CA ASN A 336 -7.96 6.71 -13.37
C ASN A 336 -7.72 5.76 -12.17
N HIS A 337 -6.88 4.74 -12.31
CA HIS A 337 -6.43 3.93 -11.18
C HIS A 337 -5.13 4.53 -10.64
N VAL A 338 -5.22 5.16 -9.47
CA VAL A 338 -4.08 5.83 -8.84
C VAL A 338 -3.51 4.94 -7.76
N PHE A 339 -2.31 4.39 -7.99
CA PHE A 339 -1.67 3.38 -7.13
C PHE A 339 -0.66 3.95 -6.14
N MET A 340 -0.13 5.13 -6.40
CA MET A 340 0.95 5.72 -5.62
C MET A 340 0.86 7.24 -5.60
N LEU A 341 1.14 7.82 -4.45
CA LEU A 341 1.38 9.25 -4.25
C LEU A 341 2.73 9.42 -3.56
N HIS A 342 3.55 10.32 -4.08
CA HIS A 342 4.86 10.64 -3.51
C HIS A 342 5.10 12.14 -3.57
N ILE A 343 5.40 12.73 -2.42
CA ILE A 343 5.84 14.13 -2.33
C ILE A 343 7.35 14.11 -2.20
N ASP A 344 8.04 14.63 -3.21
CA ASP A 344 9.49 14.67 -3.21
C ASP A 344 10.04 15.73 -2.22
N PRO A 345 11.34 15.73 -1.91
CA PRO A 345 11.93 16.71 -0.98
C PRO A 345 11.79 18.18 -1.40
N LYS A 346 11.43 18.45 -2.65
CA LYS A 346 11.14 19.80 -3.17
C LYS A 346 9.66 20.17 -3.04
N GLY A 347 8.83 19.26 -2.49
CA GLY A 347 7.39 19.43 -2.35
C GLY A 347 6.59 19.13 -3.62
N THR A 348 7.19 18.53 -4.64
CA THR A 348 6.49 18.14 -5.87
C THR A 348 5.67 16.89 -5.65
N MET A 349 4.40 16.92 -6.01
CA MET A 349 3.52 15.75 -5.98
C MET A 349 3.72 14.92 -7.25
N TRP A 350 4.00 13.63 -7.03
CA TRP A 350 4.09 12.60 -8.07
C TRP A 350 2.97 11.59 -7.90
N ILE A 351 2.32 11.21 -8.98
CA ILE A 351 1.12 10.35 -9.01
C ILE A 351 1.40 9.15 -9.92
N GLY A 352 1.50 7.96 -9.33
CA GLY A 352 1.63 6.70 -10.08
C GLY A 352 0.26 6.13 -10.41
N THR A 353 0.04 5.85 -11.70
CA THR A 353 -1.24 5.32 -12.19
C THR A 353 -1.07 3.99 -12.93
N ASN A 354 -2.17 3.43 -13.39
CA ASN A 354 -2.15 2.26 -14.29
C ASN A 354 -1.56 2.54 -15.68
N ASN A 355 -1.41 3.81 -16.07
CA ASN A 355 -1.00 4.18 -17.43
C ASN A 355 0.07 5.28 -17.49
N GLY A 356 0.89 5.42 -16.49
CA GLY A 356 2.01 6.36 -16.43
C GLY A 356 2.24 6.97 -15.07
N LEU A 357 3.31 7.76 -14.99
CA LEU A 357 3.68 8.59 -13.86
C LEU A 357 3.36 10.05 -14.19
N ALA A 358 2.51 10.68 -13.40
CA ALA A 358 2.22 12.10 -13.51
C ALA A 358 2.98 12.91 -12.45
N LYS A 359 3.36 14.11 -12.81
CA LYS A 359 3.92 15.13 -11.94
C LYS A 359 2.98 16.33 -11.94
N LEU A 360 2.48 16.73 -10.78
CA LEU A 360 1.69 17.95 -10.66
C LEU A 360 2.58 19.16 -10.95
N ASN A 361 2.24 19.94 -11.96
CA ASN A 361 2.98 21.15 -12.34
C ASN A 361 2.44 22.41 -11.62
N LYS A 362 3.11 23.53 -11.82
CA LYS A 362 2.79 24.80 -11.13
C LYS A 362 1.50 25.43 -11.64
N GLU A 363 1.08 25.09 -12.83
CA GLU A 363 -0.15 25.55 -13.49
C GLU A 363 -1.38 24.74 -13.01
N GLY A 364 -1.17 23.70 -12.19
CA GLY A 364 -2.22 22.81 -11.69
C GLY A 364 -2.60 21.69 -12.64
N GLY A 365 -1.87 21.52 -13.75
CA GLY A 365 -1.95 20.39 -14.68
C GLY A 365 -0.93 19.29 -14.36
N PHE A 366 -0.73 18.37 -15.32
CA PHE A 366 0.16 17.22 -15.13
C PHE A 366 1.17 17.10 -16.27
N ASP A 367 2.44 16.94 -15.91
CA ASP A 367 3.48 16.46 -16.82
C ASP A 367 3.51 14.93 -16.70
N VAL A 368 3.44 14.21 -17.83
CA VAL A 368 3.29 12.75 -17.83
C VAL A 368 4.53 12.08 -18.38
N LEU A 369 4.98 11.01 -17.70
CA LEU A 369 6.02 10.09 -18.15
C LEU A 369 5.41 8.70 -18.35
N THR A 370 5.82 8.05 -19.45
CA THR A 370 5.40 6.71 -19.85
C THR A 370 6.61 5.85 -20.25
N MET A 371 6.38 4.62 -20.67
CA MET A 371 7.43 3.78 -21.25
C MET A 371 8.11 4.43 -22.47
N LYS A 372 7.40 5.28 -23.22
CA LYS A 372 7.97 6.03 -24.36
C LYS A 372 9.03 7.05 -23.90
N ASP A 373 8.89 7.51 -22.66
CA ASP A 373 9.80 8.48 -22.04
C ASP A 373 10.87 7.80 -21.19
N GLY A 374 10.84 6.46 -21.04
CA GLY A 374 11.85 5.67 -20.35
C GLY A 374 11.41 5.00 -19.05
N LEU A 375 10.12 4.98 -18.70
CA LEU A 375 9.64 4.16 -17.59
C LEU A 375 9.83 2.66 -17.91
N PHE A 376 10.00 1.85 -16.86
CA PHE A 376 10.10 0.40 -17.02
C PHE A 376 8.77 -0.22 -17.46
N ASN A 377 7.66 0.27 -16.91
CA ASN A 377 6.29 -0.10 -17.24
C ASN A 377 5.37 1.10 -16.94
N ASN A 378 4.23 1.20 -17.63
CA ASN A 378 3.26 2.27 -17.39
C ASN A 378 2.49 2.12 -16.06
N ALA A 379 2.36 0.90 -15.52
CA ALA A 379 1.76 0.71 -14.20
C ALA A 379 2.78 1.03 -13.11
N VAL A 380 2.62 2.17 -12.44
CA VAL A 380 3.55 2.71 -11.43
C VAL A 380 2.98 2.51 -10.03
N PHE A 381 3.65 1.69 -9.21
CA PHE A 381 3.18 1.30 -7.88
C PHE A 381 3.91 1.97 -6.73
N SER A 382 5.12 2.45 -6.96
CA SER A 382 5.94 3.04 -5.90
C SER A 382 6.99 3.99 -6.47
N MET A 383 7.45 4.91 -5.62
CA MET A 383 8.50 5.85 -5.97
C MET A 383 9.26 6.29 -4.72
N ALA A 384 10.55 6.58 -4.89
CA ALA A 384 11.34 7.29 -3.91
C ALA A 384 12.33 8.23 -4.61
N THR A 385 12.73 9.29 -3.91
CA THR A 385 13.78 10.19 -4.35
C THR A 385 15.04 9.90 -3.55
N ALA A 386 16.11 9.49 -4.21
CA ALA A 386 17.40 9.26 -3.59
C ALA A 386 18.08 10.60 -3.22
N LYS A 387 19.12 10.52 -2.38
CA LYS A 387 19.85 11.69 -1.86
C LYS A 387 20.45 12.57 -2.97
N ASP A 388 20.86 11.96 -4.07
CA ASP A 388 21.41 12.65 -5.26
C ASP A 388 20.32 13.25 -6.19
N GLY A 389 19.04 13.11 -5.81
CA GLY A 389 17.90 13.55 -6.58
C GLY A 389 17.42 12.54 -7.64
N THR A 390 18.07 11.39 -7.77
CA THR A 390 17.61 10.31 -8.66
C THR A 390 16.25 9.81 -8.22
N LEU A 391 15.30 9.76 -9.16
CA LEU A 391 13.98 9.19 -8.94
C LEU A 391 14.04 7.68 -9.21
N TRP A 392 13.56 6.90 -8.24
CA TRP A 392 13.40 5.46 -8.34
C TRP A 392 11.92 5.14 -8.49
N VAL A 393 11.52 4.62 -9.64
CA VAL A 393 10.12 4.41 -10.01
C VAL A 393 9.86 2.91 -10.17
N GLY A 394 9.07 2.37 -9.27
CA GLY A 394 8.75 0.94 -9.18
C GLY A 394 7.50 0.58 -9.97
N SER A 395 7.63 -0.50 -10.75
CA SER A 395 6.60 -1.02 -11.64
C SER A 395 6.52 -2.54 -11.53
N PHE A 396 5.71 -3.18 -12.36
CA PHE A 396 5.75 -4.61 -12.53
C PHE A 396 7.05 -5.03 -13.24
N GLY A 397 7.80 -5.95 -12.61
CA GLY A 397 9.02 -6.54 -13.18
C GLY A 397 10.29 -5.74 -12.97
N GLY A 398 10.22 -4.48 -12.54
CA GLY A 398 11.43 -3.67 -12.36
C GLY A 398 11.24 -2.26 -11.87
N VAL A 399 12.37 -1.57 -11.82
CA VAL A 399 12.52 -0.19 -11.39
C VAL A 399 13.17 0.62 -12.52
N ALA A 400 12.64 1.78 -12.83
CA ALA A 400 13.32 2.81 -13.60
C ALA A 400 14.02 3.78 -12.65
N ARG A 401 15.29 4.06 -12.90
CA ARG A 401 16.05 5.11 -12.23
C ARG A 401 16.17 6.29 -13.18
N ILE A 402 15.68 7.44 -12.76
CA ILE A 402 15.62 8.66 -13.57
C ILE A 402 16.53 9.69 -12.92
N LYS A 403 17.61 10.06 -13.58
CA LYS A 403 18.51 11.10 -13.07
C LYS A 403 17.82 12.47 -13.11
N PRO A 404 18.10 13.34 -12.13
CA PRO A 404 17.66 14.73 -12.21
C PRO A 404 18.23 15.39 -13.46
N SER A 405 17.41 16.19 -14.14
CA SER A 405 17.80 17.02 -15.29
C SER A 405 18.49 18.28 -14.82
#